data_e142db28a22b971407bfd34fad05c5e4
#
_entry.id   e142db28a22b971407bfd34fad05c5e4
#
_cell.length_a   1.000
_cell.length_b   1.000
_cell.length_c   1.000
_cell.angle_alpha   90.00
_cell.angle_beta   90.00
_cell.angle_gamma   90.00
#
_symmetry.space_group_name_H-M   'P 1'
#
loop_
_entity.id
_entity.type
_entity.pdbx_description
1 polymer ?
#
loop_
_entity_poly.entity_id
_entity_poly.type
_entity_poly.pdbx_seq_one_letter_code
_entity_poly.pdbx_strand_id
1 'polypeptide(L)'
;MLTKDEYLLRNFSKIKHKKWELFVITRVLHLLDDPEIEYVCQQYINIKGNKHYLTDLCFPSLKLYYEIDEGQHAAKGHIEDDKIRQREILEATDWEEKRIRVYDKENPGHGRDLNEVINEVDDFIEFVKKRKKELESKTGEKITWDYENKFNPKRFIEKGSIDVKDNIVFLNHRDCLKLFGYTSENHFQRAWWEKGTKKFNQAIWFPKLYPNKEWRNVLSSDRSTIFEERVIGGKLVRIDPPAKKDRIVFAHYKNVFGQTVYKFYGIYRTDFGSTTEFKHVHRRIETKIDLTKYI
;
A
#
# COMPACT_ATOMS: atom_id res chain seq x y z
N MET A 1 3.03 14.77 10.25
CA MET A 1 3.01 14.04 8.96
C MET A 1 4.43 14.13 8.42
N LEU A 2 4.92 13.10 7.75
CA LEU A 2 6.26 13.13 7.16
C LEU A 2 6.23 14.02 5.92
N THR A 3 7.16 14.96 5.80
CA THR A 3 7.30 15.78 4.59
C THR A 3 7.90 14.97 3.43
N LYS A 4 7.80 15.48 2.20
CA LYS A 4 8.42 14.84 1.02
C LYS A 4 9.94 14.74 1.20
N ASP A 5 10.58 15.77 1.71
CA ASP A 5 12.03 15.79 1.94
C ASP A 5 12.47 14.78 3.00
N GLU A 6 11.72 14.65 4.10
CA GLU A 6 12.00 13.62 5.11
C GLU A 6 11.81 12.21 4.56
N TYR A 7 10.85 12.00 3.65
CA TYR A 7 10.66 10.73 2.95
C TYR A 7 11.85 10.42 2.02
N LEU A 8 12.31 11.39 1.23
CA LEU A 8 13.48 11.26 0.35
C LEU A 8 14.74 10.91 1.15
N LEU A 9 15.00 11.63 2.23
CA LEU A 9 16.16 11.35 3.10
C LEU A 9 16.13 9.91 3.62
N ARG A 10 14.97 9.40 4.01
CA ARG A 10 14.81 8.00 4.44
C ARG A 10 15.05 7.00 3.31
N ASN A 11 14.69 7.33 2.07
CA ASN A 11 14.97 6.45 0.92
C ASN A 11 16.48 6.33 0.69
N PHE A 12 17.20 7.43 0.64
CA PHE A 12 18.66 7.41 0.42
C PHE A 12 19.42 6.71 1.54
N SER A 13 18.95 6.75 2.77
CA SER A 13 19.60 6.03 3.87
C SER A 13 19.60 4.50 3.71
N LYS A 14 18.74 3.93 2.85
CA LYS A 14 18.63 2.49 2.62
C LYS A 14 19.71 1.92 1.68
N ILE A 15 20.32 2.75 0.83
CA ILE A 15 21.31 2.33 -0.18
C ILE A 15 22.76 2.55 0.28
N LYS A 16 22.95 2.71 1.57
CA LYS A 16 24.27 2.91 2.17
C LYS A 16 25.15 1.69 1.93
N HIS A 17 26.39 1.93 1.49
CA HIS A 17 27.44 0.93 1.22
C HIS A 17 27.32 0.11 -0.07
N LYS A 18 26.36 0.41 -0.96
CA LYS A 18 26.19 -0.25 -2.25
C LYS A 18 26.67 0.69 -3.38
N LYS A 19 27.87 0.48 -3.88
CA LYS A 19 28.53 1.38 -4.83
C LYS A 19 27.78 1.52 -6.15
N TRP A 20 27.47 0.41 -6.79
CA TRP A 20 26.81 0.39 -8.10
C TRP A 20 25.33 0.78 -8.02
N GLU A 21 24.64 0.27 -7.02
CA GLU A 21 23.25 0.65 -6.75
C GLU A 21 23.16 2.16 -6.51
N LEU A 22 24.06 2.74 -5.69
CA LEU A 22 24.10 4.18 -5.47
C LEU A 22 24.36 4.96 -6.76
N PHE A 23 25.34 4.53 -7.58
CA PHE A 23 25.68 5.18 -8.85
C PHE A 23 24.49 5.17 -9.82
N VAL A 24 23.89 4.00 -10.06
CA VAL A 24 22.76 3.84 -10.99
C VAL A 24 21.55 4.63 -10.51
N ILE A 25 21.16 4.49 -9.24
CA ILE A 25 19.99 5.18 -8.68
C ILE A 25 20.17 6.70 -8.75
N THR A 26 21.33 7.22 -8.33
CA THR A 26 21.57 8.68 -8.35
C THR A 26 21.57 9.22 -9.78
N ARG A 27 22.17 8.48 -10.76
CA ARG A 27 22.11 8.87 -12.16
C ARG A 27 20.69 8.89 -12.69
N VAL A 28 19.92 7.83 -12.44
CA VAL A 28 18.50 7.77 -12.85
C VAL A 28 17.74 8.96 -12.30
N LEU A 29 17.82 9.22 -11.00
CA LEU A 29 17.04 10.29 -10.37
C LEU A 29 17.47 11.68 -10.83
N HIS A 30 18.78 11.90 -11.02
CA HIS A 30 19.31 13.18 -11.48
C HIS A 30 18.92 13.50 -12.92
N LEU A 31 19.00 12.52 -13.84
CA LEU A 31 18.72 12.74 -15.25
C LEU A 31 17.26 12.56 -15.64
N LEU A 32 16.48 11.84 -14.79
CA LEU A 32 15.03 11.79 -14.94
C LEU A 32 14.44 13.19 -14.76
N ASP A 33 14.96 13.96 -13.79
CA ASP A 33 14.62 15.37 -13.52
C ASP A 33 13.11 15.65 -13.52
N ASP A 34 12.35 14.73 -12.93
CA ASP A 34 10.91 14.83 -12.83
C ASP A 34 10.44 14.62 -11.38
N PRO A 35 10.19 15.72 -10.63
CA PRO A 35 9.81 15.66 -9.23
C PRO A 35 8.42 15.05 -9.00
N GLU A 36 7.63 14.85 -10.04
CA GLU A 36 6.29 14.26 -10.00
C GLU A 36 6.32 12.73 -10.07
N ILE A 37 7.45 12.13 -10.36
CA ILE A 37 7.60 10.67 -10.36
C ILE A 37 7.97 10.18 -8.96
N GLU A 38 7.03 9.47 -8.31
CA GLU A 38 7.30 8.79 -7.03
C GLU A 38 8.33 7.67 -7.23
N TYR A 39 9.35 7.63 -6.37
CA TYR A 39 10.29 6.53 -6.31
C TYR A 39 10.52 6.04 -4.87
N VAL A 40 10.91 4.78 -4.76
CA VAL A 40 11.23 4.13 -3.49
C VAL A 40 12.46 3.26 -3.69
N CYS A 41 13.50 3.48 -2.87
CA CYS A 41 14.67 2.60 -2.82
C CYS A 41 14.42 1.46 -1.83
N GLN A 42 14.93 0.26 -2.15
CA GLN A 42 14.81 -0.94 -1.32
C GLN A 42 13.36 -1.16 -0.85
N GLN A 43 12.45 -1.21 -1.82
CA GLN A 43 11.02 -1.39 -1.54
C GLN A 43 10.75 -2.81 -1.04
N TYR A 44 10.20 -2.90 0.16
CA TYR A 44 9.70 -4.15 0.71
C TYR A 44 8.44 -4.60 -0.03
N ILE A 45 8.46 -5.84 -0.54
CA ILE A 45 7.32 -6.50 -1.18
C ILE A 45 6.97 -7.74 -0.37
N ASN A 46 5.78 -7.78 0.19
CA ASN A 46 5.28 -8.91 0.96
C ASN A 46 4.67 -9.96 0.04
N ILE A 47 5.17 -11.18 0.15
CA ILE A 47 4.73 -12.35 -0.63
C ILE A 47 3.94 -13.29 0.28
N LYS A 48 3.15 -14.17 -0.30
CA LYS A 48 2.40 -15.19 0.44
C LYS A 48 3.35 -16.05 1.30
N GLY A 49 2.91 -16.45 2.48
CA GLY A 49 3.68 -17.33 3.37
C GLY A 49 4.73 -16.62 4.24
N ASN A 50 4.55 -15.33 4.55
CA ASN A 50 5.51 -14.50 5.31
C ASN A 50 6.87 -14.29 4.64
N LYS A 51 7.01 -14.61 3.35
CA LYS A 51 8.17 -14.32 2.53
C LYS A 51 8.11 -12.87 2.07
N HIS A 52 9.26 -12.24 1.89
CA HIS A 52 9.35 -10.90 1.34
C HIS A 52 10.59 -10.73 0.47
N TYR A 53 10.51 -9.74 -0.41
CA TYR A 53 11.63 -9.31 -1.23
C TYR A 53 11.87 -7.81 -1.06
N LEU A 54 13.09 -7.38 -1.37
CA LEU A 54 13.45 -5.97 -1.47
C LEU A 54 13.82 -5.72 -2.95
N THR A 55 13.21 -4.72 -3.56
CA THR A 55 13.56 -4.29 -4.92
C THR A 55 14.42 -3.03 -4.84
N ASP A 56 15.46 -2.91 -5.68
CA ASP A 56 16.46 -1.85 -5.53
C ASP A 56 15.87 -0.45 -5.75
N LEU A 57 15.17 -0.23 -6.85
CA LEU A 57 14.48 1.03 -7.16
C LEU A 57 13.10 0.75 -7.75
N CYS A 58 12.07 1.38 -7.20
CA CYS A 58 10.70 1.28 -7.68
C CYS A 58 10.12 2.62 -8.06
N PHE A 59 9.19 2.58 -9.01
CA PHE A 59 8.32 3.69 -9.42
C PHE A 59 6.86 3.26 -9.28
N PRO A 60 6.25 3.39 -8.08
CA PRO A 60 4.93 2.83 -7.78
C PRO A 60 3.83 3.33 -8.70
N SER A 61 3.82 4.63 -9.03
CA SER A 61 2.85 5.25 -9.93
C SER A 61 2.96 4.75 -11.38
N LEU A 62 4.13 4.23 -11.78
CA LEU A 62 4.39 3.68 -13.11
C LEU A 62 4.27 2.16 -13.17
N LYS A 63 4.02 1.49 -12.03
CA LYS A 63 4.00 0.03 -11.89
C LYS A 63 5.30 -0.60 -12.42
N LEU A 64 6.43 -0.09 -11.99
CA LEU A 64 7.76 -0.43 -12.50
C LEU A 64 8.74 -0.60 -11.36
N TYR A 65 9.65 -1.56 -11.46
CA TYR A 65 10.84 -1.63 -10.60
C TYR A 65 12.09 -1.94 -11.41
N TYR A 66 13.25 -1.53 -10.88
CA TYR A 66 14.55 -1.65 -11.50
C TYR A 66 15.51 -2.37 -10.56
N GLU A 67 16.03 -3.50 -10.99
CA GLU A 67 16.99 -4.33 -10.26
C GLU A 67 18.39 -4.05 -10.78
N ILE A 68 19.35 -3.94 -9.86
CA ILE A 68 20.75 -3.64 -10.17
C ILE A 68 21.61 -4.84 -9.73
N ASP A 69 21.94 -5.70 -10.70
CA ASP A 69 22.69 -6.91 -10.45
C ASP A 69 24.17 -6.62 -10.25
N GLU A 70 24.63 -6.74 -9.01
CA GLU A 70 26.05 -6.73 -8.64
C GLU A 70 26.60 -8.16 -8.63
N GLY A 71 27.85 -8.37 -9.08
CA GLY A 71 28.45 -9.69 -9.32
C GLY A 71 28.53 -10.64 -8.11
N GLN A 72 28.25 -10.17 -6.92
CA GLN A 72 28.29 -10.97 -5.68
C GLN A 72 27.23 -12.10 -5.68
N HIS A 73 26.20 -12.01 -6.52
CA HIS A 73 25.11 -12.98 -6.62
C HIS A 73 25.20 -13.91 -7.84
N ALA A 74 26.30 -13.87 -8.61
CA ALA A 74 26.47 -14.64 -9.85
C ALA A 74 26.73 -16.14 -9.67
N ALA A 75 26.69 -16.69 -8.45
CA ALA A 75 26.87 -18.12 -8.21
C ALA A 75 25.70 -18.95 -8.77
N LYS A 76 26.02 -20.10 -9.38
CA LYS A 76 25.14 -20.96 -10.20
C LYS A 76 23.79 -21.44 -9.60
N GLY A 77 23.47 -21.12 -8.35
CA GLY A 77 22.20 -21.49 -7.72
C GLY A 77 21.11 -20.42 -7.80
N HIS A 78 21.43 -19.18 -8.19
CA HIS A 78 20.54 -18.05 -8.03
C HIS A 78 19.63 -17.74 -9.25
N ILE A 79 19.92 -18.33 -10.45
CA ILE A 79 19.13 -18.01 -11.66
C ILE A 79 17.68 -18.51 -11.56
N GLU A 80 17.47 -19.68 -10.95
CA GLU A 80 16.12 -20.24 -10.76
C GLU A 80 15.37 -19.51 -9.65
N ASP A 81 16.07 -19.16 -8.59
CA ASP A 81 15.55 -18.34 -7.49
C ASP A 81 15.15 -16.95 -7.98
N ASP A 82 15.92 -16.32 -8.85
CA ASP A 82 15.62 -15.02 -9.47
C ASP A 82 14.37 -15.04 -10.31
N LYS A 83 14.16 -16.10 -11.12
CA LYS A 83 12.92 -16.26 -11.91
C LYS A 83 11.68 -16.46 -11.03
N ILE A 84 11.84 -17.20 -9.93
CA ILE A 84 10.77 -17.40 -8.95
C ILE A 84 10.46 -16.06 -8.28
N ARG A 85 11.49 -15.31 -7.85
CA ARG A 85 11.35 -13.98 -7.25
C ARG A 85 10.64 -13.01 -8.16
N GLN A 86 11.05 -12.91 -9.43
CA GLN A 86 10.42 -12.05 -10.43
C GLN A 86 8.93 -12.36 -10.60
N ARG A 87 8.58 -13.66 -10.75
CA ARG A 87 7.20 -14.09 -10.90
C ARG A 87 6.38 -13.78 -9.64
N GLU A 88 6.90 -14.05 -8.46
CA GLU A 88 6.22 -13.79 -7.19
C GLU A 88 5.99 -12.29 -6.97
N ILE A 89 6.95 -11.43 -7.34
CA ILE A 89 6.79 -9.97 -7.27
C ILE A 89 5.72 -9.51 -8.27
N LEU A 90 5.75 -10.00 -9.53
CA LEU A 90 4.74 -9.67 -10.54
C LEU A 90 3.33 -10.08 -10.09
N GLU A 91 3.17 -11.30 -9.56
CA GLU A 91 1.88 -11.77 -9.03
C GLU A 91 1.36 -10.94 -7.85
N ALA A 92 2.27 -10.42 -7.00
CA ALA A 92 1.90 -9.61 -5.83
C ALA A 92 1.58 -8.15 -6.17
N THR A 93 2.25 -7.56 -7.17
CA THR A 93 2.24 -6.11 -7.43
C THR A 93 1.64 -5.72 -8.77
N ASP A 94 1.65 -6.61 -9.77
CA ASP A 94 1.38 -6.29 -11.19
C ASP A 94 2.39 -5.26 -11.76
N TRP A 95 3.65 -5.29 -11.27
CA TRP A 95 4.71 -4.39 -11.70
C TRP A 95 5.64 -5.05 -12.70
N GLU A 96 6.08 -4.27 -13.70
CA GLU A 96 7.07 -4.68 -14.69
C GLU A 96 8.49 -4.60 -14.10
N GLU A 97 9.30 -5.63 -14.32
CA GLU A 97 10.72 -5.61 -14.00
C GLU A 97 11.53 -5.04 -15.16
N LYS A 98 12.47 -4.15 -14.85
CA LYS A 98 13.65 -3.85 -15.66
C LYS A 98 14.89 -4.18 -14.83
N ARG A 99 15.97 -4.57 -15.50
CA ARG A 99 17.18 -5.05 -14.82
C ARG A 99 18.42 -4.55 -15.55
N ILE A 100 19.43 -4.15 -14.81
CA ILE A 100 20.76 -3.86 -15.33
C ILE A 100 21.78 -4.73 -14.61
N ARG A 101 22.69 -5.30 -15.38
CA ARG A 101 23.86 -6.00 -14.84
C ARG A 101 25.08 -5.08 -14.91
N VAL A 102 25.72 -4.84 -13.78
CA VAL A 102 26.88 -3.94 -13.68
C VAL A 102 28.21 -4.67 -13.58
N TYR A 103 28.22 -5.99 -13.67
CA TYR A 103 29.43 -6.83 -13.68
C TYR A 103 29.60 -7.56 -15.01
N ASP A 104 30.85 -7.93 -15.32
CA ASP A 104 31.17 -8.75 -16.47
C ASP A 104 30.65 -10.19 -16.29
N LYS A 105 29.89 -10.69 -17.25
CA LYS A 105 29.28 -12.02 -17.20
C LYS A 105 30.32 -13.15 -17.20
N GLU A 106 31.42 -12.96 -17.92
CA GLU A 106 32.48 -13.95 -18.04
C GLU A 106 33.44 -13.90 -16.84
N ASN A 107 33.54 -12.71 -16.20
CA ASN A 107 34.35 -12.49 -15.02
C ASN A 107 33.58 -11.70 -13.94
N PRO A 108 32.70 -12.34 -13.17
CA PRO A 108 31.79 -11.67 -12.22
C PRO A 108 32.48 -10.84 -11.14
N GLY A 109 33.79 -11.01 -10.93
CA GLY A 109 34.63 -10.17 -10.01
C GLY A 109 34.97 -8.78 -10.58
N HIS A 110 34.72 -8.54 -11.87
CA HIS A 110 35.01 -7.29 -12.54
C HIS A 110 33.72 -6.57 -12.96
N GLY A 111 33.77 -5.23 -12.88
CA GLY A 111 32.70 -4.39 -13.42
C GLY A 111 32.71 -4.41 -14.94
N ARG A 112 31.53 -4.24 -15.57
CA ARG A 112 31.41 -3.94 -17.00
C ARG A 112 32.05 -2.59 -17.34
N ASP A 113 32.25 -2.34 -18.63
CA ASP A 113 32.64 -1.01 -19.10
C ASP A 113 31.63 0.03 -18.60
N LEU A 114 32.14 1.12 -18.05
CA LEU A 114 31.33 2.15 -17.44
C LEU A 114 30.45 2.86 -18.46
N ASN A 115 30.91 3.04 -19.71
CA ASN A 115 30.12 3.71 -20.74
C ASN A 115 28.95 2.82 -21.20
N GLU A 116 29.13 1.50 -21.27
CA GLU A 116 28.02 0.59 -21.55
C GLU A 116 26.95 0.65 -20.48
N VAL A 117 27.35 0.64 -19.19
CA VAL A 117 26.42 0.78 -18.08
C VAL A 117 25.70 2.12 -18.12
N ILE A 118 26.41 3.21 -18.41
CA ILE A 118 25.85 4.55 -18.56
C ILE A 118 24.78 4.58 -19.65
N ASN A 119 25.09 4.06 -20.84
CA ASN A 119 24.15 4.04 -21.97
C ASN A 119 22.86 3.26 -21.63
N GLU A 120 23.01 2.10 -20.98
CA GLU A 120 21.88 1.26 -20.59
C GLU A 120 20.99 1.93 -19.51
N VAL A 121 21.60 2.70 -18.61
CA VAL A 121 20.86 3.52 -17.62
C VAL A 121 20.15 4.67 -18.32
N ASP A 122 20.76 5.32 -19.31
CA ASP A 122 20.14 6.40 -20.06
C ASP A 122 18.95 5.90 -20.90
N ASP A 123 19.07 4.72 -21.52
CA ASP A 123 17.95 4.06 -22.21
C ASP A 123 16.80 3.75 -21.23
N PHE A 124 17.12 3.32 -20.02
CA PHE A 124 16.11 3.10 -18.98
C PHE A 124 15.42 4.41 -18.56
N ILE A 125 16.14 5.51 -18.45
CA ILE A 125 15.57 6.83 -18.13
C ILE A 125 14.55 7.26 -19.20
N GLU A 126 14.90 7.10 -20.47
CA GLU A 126 13.99 7.42 -21.58
C GLU A 126 12.76 6.49 -21.58
N PHE A 127 12.95 5.22 -21.24
CA PHE A 127 11.85 4.28 -21.02
C PHE A 127 10.90 4.77 -19.92
N VAL A 128 11.41 5.22 -18.77
CA VAL A 128 10.59 5.75 -17.66
C VAL A 128 9.79 6.97 -18.09
N LYS A 129 10.43 7.94 -18.79
CA LYS A 129 9.77 9.13 -19.33
C LYS A 129 8.64 8.79 -20.30
N LYS A 130 8.91 7.83 -21.21
CA LYS A 130 7.92 7.33 -22.18
C LYS A 130 6.75 6.65 -21.47
N ARG A 131 7.04 5.79 -20.50
CA ARG A 131 6.04 5.07 -19.69
C ARG A 131 5.08 6.03 -18.97
N LYS A 132 5.62 7.11 -18.38
CA LYS A 132 4.78 8.15 -17.77
C LYS A 132 3.80 8.74 -18.76
N LYS A 133 4.29 9.20 -19.94
CA LYS A 133 3.46 9.79 -21.00
C LYS A 133 2.37 8.82 -21.49
N GLU A 134 2.70 7.55 -21.69
CA GLU A 134 1.75 6.51 -22.11
C GLU A 134 0.64 6.30 -21.08
N LEU A 135 0.99 6.24 -19.79
CA LEU A 135 0.01 6.07 -18.73
C LEU A 135 -0.90 7.29 -18.59
N GLU A 136 -0.34 8.50 -18.65
CA GLU A 136 -1.12 9.75 -18.63
C GLU A 136 -2.08 9.84 -19.82
N SER A 137 -1.62 9.47 -21.02
CA SER A 137 -2.46 9.45 -22.22
C SER A 137 -3.58 8.42 -22.13
N LYS A 138 -3.31 7.25 -21.52
CA LYS A 138 -4.28 6.17 -21.34
C LYS A 138 -5.33 6.47 -20.29
N THR A 139 -4.96 7.14 -19.22
CA THR A 139 -5.87 7.43 -18.09
C THR A 139 -6.55 8.78 -18.21
N GLY A 140 -6.00 9.72 -19.01
CA GLY A 140 -6.41 11.11 -19.05
C GLY A 140 -6.03 11.93 -17.81
N GLU A 141 -5.29 11.34 -16.88
CA GLU A 141 -4.87 11.96 -15.62
C GLU A 141 -3.36 12.15 -15.59
N LYS A 142 -2.89 13.29 -15.06
CA LYS A 142 -1.45 13.52 -14.84
C LYS A 142 -0.95 12.69 -13.65
N ILE A 143 0.22 12.12 -13.82
CA ILE A 143 0.94 11.45 -12.73
C ILE A 143 1.65 12.53 -11.90
N THR A 144 1.25 12.67 -10.65
CA THR A 144 1.82 13.61 -9.69
C THR A 144 2.27 12.90 -8.42
N TRP A 145 3.33 13.39 -7.81
CA TRP A 145 3.82 12.89 -6.52
C TRP A 145 3.43 13.82 -5.38
N ASP A 146 2.18 13.76 -4.99
CA ASP A 146 1.65 14.48 -3.84
C ASP A 146 1.68 13.60 -2.59
N TYR A 147 2.90 13.35 -2.06
CA TYR A 147 3.08 12.48 -0.91
C TYR A 147 2.35 13.00 0.34
N GLU A 148 2.38 14.31 0.56
CA GLU A 148 1.83 14.94 1.77
C GLU A 148 0.31 14.88 1.81
N ASN A 149 -0.35 15.04 0.65
CA ASN A 149 -1.80 15.02 0.55
C ASN A 149 -2.38 13.63 0.21
N LYS A 150 -1.57 12.69 -0.28
CA LYS A 150 -2.00 11.34 -0.66
C LYS A 150 -2.86 10.66 0.43
N PHE A 151 -2.50 10.84 1.70
CA PHE A 151 -3.18 10.28 2.86
C PHE A 151 -3.86 11.35 3.75
N ASN A 152 -3.95 12.59 3.28
CA ASN A 152 -4.52 13.68 4.04
C ASN A 152 -6.06 13.67 3.94
N PRO A 153 -6.79 13.62 5.06
CA PRO A 153 -8.25 13.64 5.05
C PRO A 153 -8.83 14.96 4.56
N LYS A 154 -8.07 16.07 4.62
CA LYS A 154 -8.54 17.42 4.29
C LYS A 154 -9.16 17.51 2.89
N ARG A 155 -8.55 16.89 1.88
CA ARG A 155 -9.06 16.86 0.51
C ARG A 155 -10.46 16.24 0.39
N PHE A 156 -10.78 15.25 1.21
CA PHE A 156 -12.11 14.62 1.21
C PHE A 156 -13.12 15.44 2.00
N ILE A 157 -12.66 16.13 3.07
CA ILE A 157 -13.47 17.07 3.83
C ILE A 157 -13.88 18.23 2.92
N GLU A 158 -12.96 18.79 2.15
CA GLU A 158 -13.22 19.86 1.17
C GLU A 158 -14.12 19.39 0.03
N LYS A 159 -13.95 18.15 -0.45
CA LYS A 159 -14.85 17.51 -1.43
C LYS A 159 -16.26 17.28 -0.87
N GLY A 160 -16.43 17.24 0.47
CA GLY A 160 -17.69 17.01 1.17
C GLY A 160 -18.23 15.57 1.08
N SER A 161 -17.49 14.64 0.48
CA SER A 161 -17.95 13.25 0.36
C SER A 161 -16.82 12.26 0.15
N ILE A 162 -17.08 10.98 0.51
CA ILE A 162 -16.21 9.83 0.22
C ILE A 162 -17.02 8.71 -0.44
N ASP A 163 -16.39 7.99 -1.39
CA ASP A 163 -16.96 6.82 -2.06
C ASP A 163 -15.95 5.66 -2.05
N VAL A 164 -16.43 4.43 -2.01
CA VAL A 164 -15.59 3.23 -2.13
C VAL A 164 -14.79 3.22 -3.45
N LYS A 165 -15.33 3.82 -4.51
CA LYS A 165 -14.67 3.99 -5.82
C LYS A 165 -13.44 4.88 -5.75
N ASP A 166 -13.37 5.82 -4.82
CA ASP A 166 -12.22 6.70 -4.62
C ASP A 166 -10.98 5.96 -4.06
N ASN A 167 -11.10 4.68 -3.74
CA ASN A 167 -10.04 3.84 -3.16
C ASN A 167 -9.31 4.47 -1.96
N ILE A 168 -10.06 5.15 -1.09
CA ILE A 168 -9.56 5.93 0.02
C ILE A 168 -8.81 5.07 1.02
N VAL A 169 -7.58 5.47 1.31
CA VAL A 169 -6.67 4.79 2.23
C VAL A 169 -6.02 5.81 3.15
N PHE A 170 -5.93 5.49 4.44
CA PHE A 170 -5.19 6.27 5.43
C PHE A 170 -4.15 5.38 6.15
N LEU A 171 -3.16 6.02 6.79
CA LEU A 171 -2.08 5.32 7.51
C LEU A 171 -2.36 5.18 9.01
N ASN A 172 -3.39 5.84 9.53
CA ASN A 172 -3.75 5.78 10.95
C ASN A 172 -5.25 6.02 11.18
N HIS A 173 -5.75 5.60 12.35
CA HIS A 173 -7.15 5.78 12.74
C HIS A 173 -7.57 7.26 12.79
N ARG A 174 -6.68 8.14 13.30
CA ARG A 174 -6.99 9.55 13.50
C ARG A 174 -7.39 10.23 12.20
N ASP A 175 -6.70 9.94 11.11
CA ASP A 175 -7.02 10.55 9.81
C ASP A 175 -8.36 10.05 9.26
N CYS A 176 -8.73 8.79 9.52
CA CYS A 176 -10.09 8.32 9.24
C CYS A 176 -11.13 9.09 10.06
N LEU A 177 -10.87 9.31 11.35
CA LEU A 177 -11.81 9.96 12.26
C LEU A 177 -11.96 11.45 12.01
N LYS A 178 -10.93 12.13 11.47
CA LYS A 178 -11.00 13.54 11.07
C LYS A 178 -12.11 13.81 10.05
N LEU A 179 -12.43 12.84 9.19
CA LEU A 179 -13.56 12.92 8.27
C LEU A 179 -14.92 13.09 8.97
N PHE A 180 -14.99 12.78 10.26
CA PHE A 180 -16.22 12.78 11.05
C PHE A 180 -16.14 13.71 12.27
N GLY A 181 -15.29 14.75 12.16
CA GLY A 181 -15.19 15.81 13.19
C GLY A 181 -14.31 15.43 14.39
N TYR A 182 -13.39 14.49 14.25
CA TYR A 182 -12.39 14.23 15.31
C TYR A 182 -11.30 15.30 15.29
N THR A 183 -11.14 16.03 16.37
CA THR A 183 -10.21 17.18 16.47
C THR A 183 -9.02 16.94 17.38
N SER A 184 -9.01 15.82 18.15
CA SER A 184 -7.91 15.56 19.09
C SER A 184 -6.62 15.16 18.35
N GLU A 185 -5.50 15.69 18.80
CA GLU A 185 -4.16 15.30 18.34
C GLU A 185 -3.65 14.02 19.01
N ASN A 186 -4.34 13.51 20.02
CA ASN A 186 -3.97 12.26 20.70
C ASN A 186 -4.11 11.05 19.79
N HIS A 187 -3.25 10.05 19.99
CA HIS A 187 -3.36 8.77 19.31
C HIS A 187 -4.68 8.08 19.65
N PHE A 188 -5.32 7.55 18.61
CA PHE A 188 -6.51 6.72 18.76
C PHE A 188 -6.23 5.33 18.22
N GLN A 189 -6.42 4.29 19.05
CA GLN A 189 -6.09 2.89 18.70
C GLN A 189 -7.23 1.91 18.95
N ARG A 190 -8.44 2.42 19.30
CA ARG A 190 -9.60 1.54 19.51
C ARG A 190 -10.22 1.12 18.19
N ALA A 191 -10.78 -0.09 18.14
CA ALA A 191 -11.45 -0.62 16.96
C ALA A 191 -12.81 0.05 16.67
N TRP A 192 -13.34 0.85 17.60
CA TRP A 192 -14.68 1.43 17.57
C TRP A 192 -14.69 2.87 18.03
N TRP A 193 -15.38 3.75 17.29
CA TRP A 193 -15.58 5.15 17.66
C TRP A 193 -16.96 5.64 17.19
N GLU A 194 -17.69 6.37 18.05
CA GLU A 194 -19.07 6.81 17.75
C GLU A 194 -19.37 8.27 18.12
N LYS A 195 -18.44 8.98 18.76
CA LYS A 195 -18.74 10.32 19.30
C LYS A 195 -19.30 11.28 18.25
N GLY A 196 -18.71 11.35 17.04
CA GLY A 196 -19.17 12.22 15.94
C GLY A 196 -20.31 11.63 15.10
N THR A 197 -20.57 10.33 15.20
CA THR A 197 -21.55 9.62 14.35
C THR A 197 -22.79 9.15 15.10
N LYS A 198 -22.83 9.30 16.41
CA LYS A 198 -23.89 8.81 17.30
C LYS A 198 -25.28 9.33 16.92
N LYS A 199 -25.40 10.60 16.50
CA LYS A 199 -26.68 11.21 16.08
C LYS A 199 -27.34 10.51 14.88
N PHE A 200 -26.56 9.74 14.09
CA PHE A 200 -27.06 8.95 12.94
C PHE A 200 -27.22 7.47 13.26
N ASN A 201 -27.11 7.08 14.53
CA ASN A 201 -27.06 5.67 14.97
C ASN A 201 -25.96 4.87 14.25
N GLN A 202 -24.80 5.51 14.07
CA GLN A 202 -23.64 4.95 13.37
C GLN A 202 -22.42 4.94 14.27
N ALA A 203 -21.45 4.08 13.93
CA ALA A 203 -20.13 4.07 14.53
C ALA A 203 -19.06 3.77 13.48
N ILE A 204 -17.86 4.30 13.66
CA ILE A 204 -16.72 3.97 12.82
C ILE A 204 -16.08 2.71 13.39
N TRP A 205 -15.91 1.72 12.52
CA TRP A 205 -15.35 0.42 12.87
C TRP A 205 -14.08 0.14 12.06
N PHE A 206 -13.04 -0.36 12.75
CA PHE A 206 -11.73 -0.69 12.20
C PHE A 206 -11.45 -2.19 12.30
N PRO A 207 -12.14 -3.06 11.55
CA PRO A 207 -11.89 -4.50 11.56
C PRO A 207 -10.51 -4.79 10.95
N LYS A 208 -9.75 -5.70 11.59
CA LYS A 208 -8.51 -6.23 11.04
C LYS A 208 -8.83 -7.39 10.11
N LEU A 209 -8.52 -7.25 8.82
CA LEU A 209 -8.74 -8.28 7.80
C LEU A 209 -7.55 -9.25 7.68
N TYR A 210 -6.86 -9.51 8.79
CA TYR A 210 -5.79 -10.49 8.91
C TYR A 210 -5.87 -11.15 10.29
N PRO A 211 -5.26 -12.34 10.50
CA PRO A 211 -5.28 -13.01 11.78
C PRO A 211 -4.81 -12.10 12.93
N ASN A 212 -5.64 -11.92 13.93
CA ASN A 212 -5.39 -11.04 15.06
C ASN A 212 -5.82 -11.70 16.37
N LYS A 213 -4.88 -12.38 17.03
CA LYS A 213 -5.10 -13.08 18.31
C LYS A 213 -6.41 -13.88 18.30
N GLU A 214 -7.47 -13.33 18.92
CA GLU A 214 -8.75 -14.00 19.11
C GLU A 214 -9.80 -13.61 18.04
N TRP A 215 -9.59 -12.55 17.26
CA TRP A 215 -10.58 -12.06 16.28
C TRP A 215 -10.21 -12.42 14.86
N ARG A 216 -11.19 -12.97 14.12
CA ARG A 216 -11.10 -13.28 12.70
C ARG A 216 -12.18 -12.53 11.96
N ASN A 217 -11.79 -11.49 11.21
CA ASN A 217 -12.66 -10.77 10.31
C ASN A 217 -12.34 -11.18 8.87
N VAL A 218 -13.35 -11.58 8.12
CA VAL A 218 -13.21 -12.00 6.72
C VAL A 218 -14.12 -11.15 5.85
N LEU A 219 -13.55 -10.53 4.84
CA LEU A 219 -14.29 -9.78 3.83
C LEU A 219 -14.58 -10.72 2.64
N SER A 220 -15.83 -10.73 2.17
CA SER A 220 -16.20 -11.49 0.96
C SER A 220 -15.47 -10.97 -0.28
N SER A 221 -15.31 -11.80 -1.31
CA SER A 221 -14.60 -11.44 -2.56
C SER A 221 -15.23 -10.23 -3.28
N ASP A 222 -16.55 -10.11 -3.26
CA ASP A 222 -17.32 -8.99 -3.79
C ASP A 222 -17.35 -7.76 -2.85
N ARG A 223 -16.72 -7.90 -1.67
CA ARG A 223 -16.65 -6.85 -0.63
C ARG A 223 -18.02 -6.42 -0.09
N SER A 224 -19.08 -7.20 -0.29
CA SER A 224 -20.42 -6.88 0.19
C SER A 224 -20.67 -7.31 1.62
N THR A 225 -19.89 -8.24 2.16
CA THR A 225 -20.13 -8.85 3.47
C THR A 225 -18.85 -8.95 4.28
N ILE A 226 -18.94 -8.62 5.58
CA ILE A 226 -17.89 -8.88 6.56
C ILE A 226 -18.42 -9.90 7.55
N PHE A 227 -17.66 -10.97 7.73
CA PHE A 227 -17.88 -11.99 8.76
C PHE A 227 -16.93 -11.71 9.92
N GLU A 228 -17.48 -11.65 11.13
CA GLU A 228 -16.72 -11.45 12.37
C GLU A 228 -16.90 -12.67 13.28
N GLU A 229 -15.80 -13.29 13.68
CA GLU A 229 -15.75 -14.47 14.52
C GLU A 229 -14.68 -14.30 15.60
N ARG A 230 -14.89 -14.95 16.74
CA ARG A 230 -13.87 -15.02 17.79
C ARG A 230 -13.34 -16.45 17.91
N VAL A 231 -12.01 -16.59 17.92
CA VAL A 231 -11.32 -17.89 17.91
C VAL A 231 -10.30 -17.90 19.03
N ILE A 232 -10.43 -18.84 19.97
CA ILE A 232 -9.47 -19.06 21.07
C ILE A 232 -9.01 -20.52 21.02
N GLY A 233 -7.68 -20.72 20.97
CA GLY A 233 -7.11 -22.07 20.89
C GLY A 233 -7.59 -22.87 19.65
N GLY A 234 -7.84 -22.18 18.52
CA GLY A 234 -8.34 -22.80 17.29
C GLY A 234 -9.84 -23.11 17.27
N LYS A 235 -10.58 -22.82 18.36
CA LYS A 235 -12.02 -23.07 18.47
C LYS A 235 -12.81 -21.78 18.43
N LEU A 236 -13.97 -21.81 17.75
CA LEU A 236 -14.94 -20.71 17.80
C LEU A 236 -15.49 -20.56 19.22
N VAL A 237 -15.54 -19.35 19.71
CA VAL A 237 -16.12 -19.02 21.01
C VAL A 237 -17.26 -18.03 20.84
N ARG A 238 -18.15 -18.01 21.82
CA ARG A 238 -19.31 -17.13 21.83
C ARG A 238 -18.90 -15.66 21.80
N ILE A 239 -19.64 -14.86 21.05
CA ILE A 239 -19.49 -13.40 20.93
C ILE A 239 -20.73 -12.75 21.53
N ASP A 240 -20.55 -11.64 22.23
CA ASP A 240 -21.65 -10.83 22.70
C ASP A 240 -22.49 -10.31 21.53
N PRO A 241 -23.81 -10.13 21.68
CA PRO A 241 -24.66 -9.63 20.60
C PRO A 241 -24.12 -8.34 19.98
N PRO A 242 -24.12 -8.21 18.64
CA PRO A 242 -23.60 -7.03 17.99
C PRO A 242 -24.43 -5.79 18.28
N ALA A 243 -23.79 -4.62 18.42
CA ALA A 243 -24.47 -3.35 18.58
C ALA A 243 -25.45 -3.10 17.42
N LYS A 244 -26.66 -2.61 17.73
CA LYS A 244 -27.68 -2.23 16.75
C LYS A 244 -27.38 -0.87 16.10
N LYS A 245 -26.18 -0.76 15.51
CA LYS A 245 -25.68 0.45 14.84
C LYS A 245 -25.10 0.09 13.48
N ASP A 246 -25.26 0.99 12.53
CA ASP A 246 -24.56 0.88 11.25
C ASP A 246 -23.06 1.16 11.45
N ARG A 247 -22.24 0.48 10.69
CA ARG A 247 -20.77 0.53 10.78
C ARG A 247 -20.19 1.22 9.57
N ILE A 248 -19.59 2.38 9.77
CA ILE A 248 -18.73 3.02 8.78
C ILE A 248 -17.38 2.29 8.85
N VAL A 249 -17.05 1.53 7.80
CA VAL A 249 -15.93 0.59 7.84
C VAL A 249 -14.68 1.17 7.22
N PHE A 250 -13.63 1.31 8.03
CA PHE A 250 -12.26 1.50 7.59
C PHE A 250 -11.46 0.26 7.97
N ALA A 251 -11.46 -0.75 7.07
CA ALA A 251 -10.81 -2.01 7.38
C ALA A 251 -9.28 -1.86 7.39
N HIS A 252 -8.70 -2.48 8.38
CA HIS A 252 -7.29 -2.48 8.70
C HIS A 252 -6.64 -3.72 8.11
N TYR A 253 -5.75 -3.56 7.13
CA TYR A 253 -5.00 -4.65 6.53
C TYR A 253 -3.56 -4.25 6.21
N LYS A 254 -2.71 -5.24 5.97
CA LYS A 254 -1.37 -5.01 5.43
C LYS A 254 -1.43 -5.02 3.91
N ASN A 255 -0.97 -3.95 3.28
CA ASN A 255 -0.81 -3.90 1.83
C ASN A 255 0.40 -4.74 1.38
N VAL A 256 0.60 -4.86 0.07
CA VAL A 256 1.74 -5.61 -0.49
C VAL A 256 3.10 -5.06 -0.06
N PHE A 257 3.17 -3.80 0.35
CA PHE A 257 4.39 -3.15 0.86
C PHE A 257 4.59 -3.34 2.36
N GLY A 258 3.83 -4.23 3.00
CA GLY A 258 3.92 -4.49 4.44
C GLY A 258 3.39 -3.35 5.33
N GLN A 259 2.89 -2.26 4.73
CA GLN A 259 2.34 -1.14 5.49
C GLN A 259 0.94 -1.50 6.01
N THR A 260 0.68 -1.14 7.24
CA THR A 260 -0.68 -1.18 7.78
C THR A 260 -1.47 0.01 7.27
N VAL A 261 -2.59 -0.26 6.64
CA VAL A 261 -3.46 0.75 6.04
C VAL A 261 -4.91 0.57 6.44
N TYR A 262 -5.67 1.65 6.40
CA TYR A 262 -7.09 1.74 6.74
C TYR A 262 -7.86 2.15 5.49
N LYS A 263 -8.50 1.18 4.84
CA LYS A 263 -9.25 1.42 3.60
C LYS A 263 -10.74 1.56 3.89
N PHE A 264 -11.37 2.54 3.28
CA PHE A 264 -12.81 2.73 3.32
C PHE A 264 -13.53 1.66 2.48
N TYR A 265 -14.50 0.97 3.08
CA TYR A 265 -15.29 -0.08 2.42
C TYR A 265 -16.78 0.21 2.35
N GLY A 266 -17.24 1.34 2.88
CA GLY A 266 -18.66 1.73 2.89
C GLY A 266 -19.31 1.62 4.28
N ILE A 267 -20.62 1.63 4.30
CA ILE A 267 -21.45 1.46 5.50
C ILE A 267 -22.01 0.04 5.50
N TYR A 268 -21.88 -0.65 6.63
CA TYR A 268 -22.36 -2.00 6.82
C TYR A 268 -23.37 -2.04 7.96
N ARG A 269 -24.40 -2.86 7.79
CA ARG A 269 -25.44 -3.17 8.80
C ARG A 269 -25.36 -4.62 9.20
N THR A 270 -25.58 -4.92 10.48
CA THR A 270 -25.66 -6.31 10.93
C THR A 270 -26.91 -6.96 10.34
N ASP A 271 -26.71 -8.10 9.69
CA ASP A 271 -27.77 -9.01 9.28
C ASP A 271 -28.08 -9.95 10.45
N PHE A 272 -29.05 -9.56 11.26
CA PHE A 272 -29.45 -10.32 12.44
C PHE A 272 -30.04 -11.70 12.09
N GLY A 273 -30.59 -11.88 10.89
CA GLY A 273 -31.12 -13.17 10.44
C GLY A 273 -30.02 -14.18 10.13
N SER A 274 -28.84 -13.71 9.70
CA SER A 274 -27.67 -14.55 9.40
C SER A 274 -26.64 -14.58 10.51
N THR A 275 -26.80 -13.76 11.56
CA THR A 275 -25.89 -13.66 12.71
C THR A 275 -26.21 -14.75 13.74
N THR A 276 -25.16 -15.41 14.26
CA THR A 276 -25.27 -16.40 15.33
C THR A 276 -24.46 -15.96 16.55
N GLU A 277 -24.54 -16.69 17.64
CA GLU A 277 -23.70 -16.44 18.84
C GLU A 277 -22.20 -16.68 18.63
N PHE A 278 -21.79 -17.29 17.50
CA PHE A 278 -20.39 -17.57 17.16
C PHE A 278 -19.89 -16.77 15.94
N LYS A 279 -20.81 -16.14 15.20
CA LYS A 279 -20.48 -15.46 13.95
C LYS A 279 -21.43 -14.31 13.68
N HIS A 280 -20.90 -13.10 13.61
CA HIS A 280 -21.66 -11.94 13.14
C HIS A 280 -21.51 -11.78 11.64
N VAL A 281 -22.58 -11.34 10.99
CA VAL A 281 -22.66 -11.07 9.57
C VAL A 281 -23.05 -9.60 9.37
N HIS A 282 -22.19 -8.84 8.67
CA HIS A 282 -22.42 -7.44 8.38
C HIS A 282 -22.48 -7.25 6.88
N ARG A 283 -23.59 -6.75 6.34
CA ARG A 283 -23.80 -6.50 4.91
C ARG A 283 -23.63 -5.03 4.58
N ARG A 284 -22.93 -4.74 3.47
CA ARG A 284 -22.78 -3.37 2.98
C ARG A 284 -24.14 -2.85 2.48
N ILE A 285 -24.52 -1.69 3.00
CA ILE A 285 -25.76 -1.00 2.63
C ILE A 285 -25.52 0.27 1.81
N GLU A 286 -24.34 0.91 1.97
CA GLU A 286 -23.97 2.12 1.24
C GLU A 286 -22.48 2.11 0.87
N THR A 287 -22.17 2.66 -0.29
CA THR A 287 -20.78 2.83 -0.79
C THR A 287 -20.29 4.26 -0.66
N LYS A 288 -21.18 5.24 -0.48
CA LYS A 288 -20.89 6.67 -0.44
C LYS A 288 -21.36 7.29 0.86
N ILE A 289 -20.59 8.25 1.36
CA ILE A 289 -20.93 9.05 2.54
C ILE A 289 -20.84 10.53 2.17
N ASP A 290 -21.89 11.28 2.53
CA ASP A 290 -21.89 12.74 2.56
C ASP A 290 -21.29 13.19 3.88
N LEU A 291 -20.09 13.78 3.85
CA LEU A 291 -19.35 14.22 5.02
C LEU A 291 -19.89 15.51 5.64
N THR A 292 -20.61 16.32 4.86
CA THR A 292 -21.16 17.60 5.33
C THR A 292 -22.13 17.43 6.50
N LYS A 293 -22.69 16.22 6.67
CA LYS A 293 -23.57 15.87 7.78
C LYS A 293 -22.87 15.70 9.12
N TYR A 294 -21.53 15.47 9.11
CA TYR A 294 -20.77 15.09 10.30
C TYR A 294 -19.87 16.22 10.84
N ILE A 295 -19.60 17.23 10.02
CA ILE A 295 -18.70 18.35 10.31
C ILE A 295 -19.51 19.60 10.57
#